data_2ac3ba47da66f50205c55f19ea978f4d
#
_entry.id   2ac3ba47da66f50205c55f19ea978f4d
#
_cell.length_a   1.000
_cell.length_b   1.000
_cell.length_c   1.000
_cell.angle_alpha   90.00
_cell.angle_beta   90.00
_cell.angle_gamma   90.00
#
_symmetry.space_group_name_H-M   'P 1'
#
loop_
_entity.id
_entity.type
_entity.pdbx_description
1 polymer ?
#
loop_
_entity_poly.entity_id
_entity_poly.type
_entity_poly.pdbx_seq_one_letter_code
_entity_poly.pdbx_strand_id
1 'polypeptide(L)'
;MEKQQLIEIGQRLRSRRQELGLTREKMSELANIGSGYYGQLEVGTSQMSIDTLIKLSQSMHLPMDYIIFGSGYEPGDTSGVQELLSRCTDRELKLAEDVLKLFLMKVD
;
A
#
# COMPACT_ATOMS: atom_id res chain seq x y z
N MET A 1 -17.47 -0.36 0.14
CA MET A 1 -16.91 1.01 0.13
C MET A 1 -17.82 1.95 -0.64
N GLU A 2 -17.94 3.16 -0.18
CA GLU A 2 -18.68 4.18 -0.87
C GLU A 2 -17.95 4.61 -2.14
N LYS A 3 -18.72 5.08 -3.12
CA LYS A 3 -18.20 5.52 -4.40
C LYS A 3 -17.10 6.58 -4.26
N GLN A 4 -17.29 7.55 -3.37
CA GLN A 4 -16.31 8.61 -3.15
C GLN A 4 -14.99 8.07 -2.62
N GLN A 5 -15.03 7.09 -1.73
CA GLN A 5 -13.84 6.43 -1.22
C GLN A 5 -13.06 5.72 -2.32
N LEU A 6 -13.76 5.04 -3.23
CA LEU A 6 -13.12 4.36 -4.35
C LEU A 6 -12.42 5.35 -5.29
N ILE A 7 -13.05 6.50 -5.54
CA ILE A 7 -12.45 7.57 -6.36
C ILE A 7 -11.18 8.11 -5.70
N GLU A 8 -11.22 8.36 -4.40
CA GLU A 8 -10.07 8.87 -3.67
C GLU A 8 -8.91 7.88 -3.63
N ILE A 9 -9.22 6.60 -3.42
CA ILE A 9 -8.21 5.53 -3.51
C ILE A 9 -7.56 5.52 -4.90
N GLY A 10 -8.38 5.58 -5.94
CA GLY A 10 -7.90 5.60 -7.32
C GLY A 10 -6.98 6.79 -7.60
N GLN A 11 -7.29 7.96 -7.07
CA GLN A 11 -6.47 9.16 -7.21
C GLN A 11 -5.10 8.97 -6.54
N ARG A 12 -5.06 8.35 -5.36
CA ARG A 12 -3.78 8.07 -4.67
C ARG A 12 -2.93 7.08 -5.47
N LEU A 13 -3.55 6.05 -6.03
CA LEU A 13 -2.84 5.08 -6.88
C LEU A 13 -2.27 5.77 -8.11
N ARG A 14 -3.06 6.59 -8.77
CA ARG A 14 -2.63 7.33 -9.96
C ARG A 14 -1.48 8.28 -9.64
N SER A 15 -1.58 9.06 -8.58
CA SER A 15 -0.54 9.99 -8.16
C SER A 15 0.78 9.26 -7.90
N ARG A 16 0.72 8.14 -7.19
CA ARG A 16 1.92 7.36 -6.90
C ARG A 16 2.53 6.76 -8.16
N ARG A 17 1.70 6.23 -9.05
CA ARG A 17 2.17 5.71 -10.33
C ARG A 17 2.90 6.78 -11.14
N GLN A 18 2.35 7.99 -11.18
CA GLN A 18 2.97 9.11 -11.87
C GLN A 18 4.29 9.53 -11.24
N GLU A 19 4.38 9.54 -9.91
CA GLU A 19 5.63 9.78 -9.19
C GLU A 19 6.70 8.77 -9.58
N LEU A 20 6.30 7.50 -9.75
CA LEU A 20 7.21 6.43 -10.15
C LEU A 20 7.56 6.46 -11.64
N GLY A 21 6.91 7.32 -12.43
CA GLY A 21 7.15 7.44 -13.86
C GLY A 21 6.65 6.25 -14.67
N LEU A 22 5.62 5.54 -14.19
CA LEU A 22 5.14 4.32 -14.82
C LEU A 22 3.85 4.53 -15.58
N THR A 23 3.67 3.75 -16.66
CA THR A 23 2.39 3.62 -17.34
C THR A 23 1.46 2.71 -16.53
N ARG A 24 0.16 2.73 -16.84
CA ARG A 24 -0.81 1.80 -16.22
C ARG A 24 -0.45 0.35 -16.51
N GLU A 25 -0.07 0.04 -17.73
CA GLU A 25 0.35 -1.29 -18.14
C GLU A 25 1.55 -1.76 -17.33
N LYS A 26 2.55 -0.91 -17.18
CA LYS A 26 3.76 -1.28 -16.43
C LYS A 26 3.47 -1.46 -14.96
N MET A 27 2.64 -0.59 -14.37
CA MET A 27 2.25 -0.72 -12.98
C MET A 27 1.48 -2.02 -12.74
N SER A 28 0.54 -2.36 -13.62
CA SER A 28 -0.22 -3.60 -13.50
C SER A 28 0.67 -4.84 -13.60
N GLU A 29 1.68 -4.82 -14.46
CA GLU A 29 2.67 -5.90 -14.55
C GLU A 29 3.45 -6.05 -13.25
N LEU A 30 3.95 -4.95 -12.70
CA LEU A 30 4.73 -4.97 -11.47
C LEU A 30 3.92 -5.48 -10.28
N ALA A 31 2.65 -5.14 -10.23
CA ALA A 31 1.75 -5.58 -9.17
C ALA A 31 1.13 -6.96 -9.46
N ASN A 32 1.37 -7.52 -10.64
CA ASN A 32 0.82 -8.80 -11.08
C ASN A 32 -0.72 -8.82 -11.00
N ILE A 33 -1.35 -7.80 -11.58
CA ILE A 33 -2.81 -7.69 -11.73
C ILE A 33 -3.13 -7.33 -13.18
N GLY A 34 -4.37 -7.56 -13.60
CA GLY A 34 -4.80 -7.22 -14.96
C GLY A 34 -4.80 -5.72 -15.21
N SER A 35 -4.36 -5.29 -16.39
CA SER A 35 -4.27 -3.86 -16.73
C SER A 35 -5.65 -3.19 -16.78
N GLY A 36 -6.67 -3.89 -17.26
CA GLY A 36 -8.04 -3.38 -17.27
C GLY A 36 -8.60 -3.18 -15.87
N TYR A 37 -8.35 -4.14 -14.99
CA TYR A 37 -8.76 -4.04 -13.59
C TYR A 37 -8.01 -2.91 -12.88
N TYR A 38 -6.71 -2.82 -13.08
CA TYR A 38 -5.92 -1.73 -12.49
C TYR A 38 -6.45 -0.36 -12.95
N GLY A 39 -6.76 -0.22 -14.23
CA GLY A 39 -7.35 1.01 -14.76
C GLY A 39 -8.66 1.38 -14.08
N GLN A 40 -9.51 0.38 -13.81
CA GLN A 40 -10.76 0.59 -13.08
C GLN A 40 -10.52 1.03 -11.64
N LEU A 41 -9.46 0.54 -11.01
CA LEU A 41 -9.09 0.97 -9.65
C LEU A 41 -8.69 2.45 -9.64
N GLU A 42 -7.93 2.90 -10.63
CA GLU A 42 -7.56 4.33 -10.71
C GLU A 42 -8.75 5.24 -10.96
N VAL A 43 -9.72 4.78 -11.74
CA VAL A 43 -10.94 5.55 -12.02
C VAL A 43 -11.91 5.52 -10.83
N GLY A 44 -11.86 4.47 -10.02
CA GLY A 44 -12.74 4.31 -8.87
C GLY A 44 -14.03 3.58 -9.19
N THR A 45 -14.04 2.75 -10.24
CA THR A 45 -15.22 1.97 -10.66
C THR A 45 -15.21 0.53 -10.16
N SER A 46 -14.12 0.08 -9.55
CA SER A 46 -14.01 -1.28 -9.01
C SER A 46 -13.49 -1.26 -7.59
N GLN A 47 -13.93 -2.24 -6.82
CA GLN A 47 -13.41 -2.45 -5.47
C GLN A 47 -12.13 -3.29 -5.54
N MET A 48 -11.30 -3.12 -4.53
CA MET A 48 -10.04 -3.80 -4.38
C MET A 48 -10.19 -4.97 -3.40
N SER A 49 -9.72 -6.16 -3.77
CA SER A 49 -9.58 -7.24 -2.82
C SER A 49 -8.41 -6.98 -1.88
N ILE A 50 -8.36 -7.67 -0.75
CA ILE A 50 -7.23 -7.58 0.17
C ILE A 50 -5.94 -8.03 -0.53
N ASP A 51 -6.00 -9.07 -1.34
CA ASP A 51 -4.85 -9.55 -2.11
C ASP A 51 -4.30 -8.47 -3.04
N THR A 52 -5.18 -7.79 -3.76
CA THR A 52 -4.80 -6.68 -4.65
C THR A 52 -4.20 -5.52 -3.86
N LEU A 53 -4.78 -5.18 -2.71
CA LEU A 53 -4.24 -4.12 -1.85
C LEU A 53 -2.82 -4.44 -1.40
N ILE A 54 -2.56 -5.67 -1.00
CA ILE A 54 -1.22 -6.12 -0.60
C ILE A 54 -0.25 -5.99 -1.77
N LYS A 55 -0.63 -6.46 -2.96
CA LYS A 55 0.20 -6.38 -4.16
C LYS A 55 0.54 -4.94 -4.53
N LEU A 56 -0.43 -4.05 -4.50
CA LEU A 56 -0.21 -2.64 -4.81
C LEU A 56 0.63 -1.94 -3.75
N SER A 57 0.37 -2.20 -2.47
CA SER A 57 1.16 -1.66 -1.38
C SER A 57 2.64 -2.03 -1.53
N GLN A 58 2.93 -3.28 -1.80
CA GLN A 58 4.30 -3.76 -1.99
C GLN A 58 4.95 -3.18 -3.24
N SER A 59 4.24 -3.16 -4.37
CA SER A 59 4.77 -2.69 -5.65
C SER A 59 5.00 -1.18 -5.67
N MET A 60 4.14 -0.43 -5.01
CA MET A 60 4.20 1.03 -4.97
C MET A 60 4.99 1.57 -3.79
N HIS A 61 5.37 0.72 -2.84
CA HIS A 61 6.01 1.12 -1.59
C HIS A 61 5.15 2.16 -0.83
N LEU A 62 3.85 1.88 -0.74
CA LEU A 62 2.90 2.68 0.01
C LEU A 62 2.27 1.84 1.11
N PRO A 63 2.09 2.40 2.32
CA PRO A 63 1.32 1.71 3.36
C PRO A 63 -0.12 1.47 2.92
N MET A 64 -0.67 0.33 3.32
CA MET A 64 -2.05 -0.02 2.98
C MET A 64 -3.06 0.98 3.53
N ASP A 65 -2.86 1.46 4.73
CA ASP A 65 -3.73 2.45 5.36
C ASP A 65 -3.70 3.79 4.63
N TYR A 66 -2.54 4.20 4.11
CA TYR A 66 -2.49 5.39 3.26
C TYR A 66 -3.30 5.22 1.98
N ILE A 67 -3.19 4.06 1.32
CA ILE A 67 -3.96 3.78 0.11
C ILE A 67 -5.46 3.92 0.39
N ILE A 68 -5.93 3.37 1.51
CA ILE A 68 -7.36 3.34 1.86
C ILE A 68 -7.85 4.67 2.42
N PHE A 69 -7.13 5.26 3.35
CA PHE A 69 -7.59 6.40 4.13
C PHE A 69 -6.96 7.73 3.73
N GLY A 70 -5.77 7.72 3.15
CA GLY A 70 -5.11 8.91 2.64
C GLY A 70 -4.54 9.85 3.68
N SER A 71 -4.62 9.52 4.96
CA SER A 71 -4.19 10.40 6.04
C SER A 71 -3.14 9.74 6.92
N GLY A 72 -2.30 10.56 7.55
CA GLY A 72 -1.35 10.08 8.54
C GLY A 72 -0.07 9.49 7.97
N TYR A 73 0.13 9.55 6.66
CA TYR A 73 1.37 9.07 6.05
C TYR A 73 2.22 10.23 5.55
N GLU A 74 3.46 10.27 6.03
CA GLU A 74 4.53 11.09 5.48
C GLU A 74 5.73 10.19 5.23
N PRO A 75 6.42 10.31 4.07
CA PRO A 75 7.62 9.50 3.82
C PRO A 75 8.65 9.68 4.94
N GLY A 76 9.08 8.57 5.54
CA GLY A 76 10.02 8.58 6.66
C GLY A 76 9.38 8.75 8.04
N ASP A 77 8.09 8.98 8.14
CA ASP A 77 7.40 9.06 9.43
C ASP A 77 7.22 7.66 10.02
N THR A 78 7.82 7.41 11.17
CA THR A 78 7.75 6.14 11.88
C THR A 78 6.81 6.19 13.09
N SER A 79 6.09 7.28 13.30
CA SER A 79 5.27 7.48 14.50
C SER A 79 4.19 6.41 14.68
N GLY A 80 3.53 6.00 13.60
CA GLY A 80 2.51 4.95 13.66
C GLY A 80 3.09 3.61 14.09
N VAL A 81 4.23 3.24 13.54
CA VAL A 81 4.94 2.01 13.91
C VAL A 81 5.41 2.07 15.36
N GLN A 82 5.99 3.20 15.78
CA GLN A 82 6.45 3.39 17.15
C GLN A 82 5.30 3.27 18.15
N GLU A 83 4.14 3.85 17.84
CA GLU A 83 2.97 3.73 18.70
C GLU A 83 2.52 2.28 18.86
N LEU A 84 2.45 1.54 17.76
CA LEU A 84 2.09 0.12 17.81
C LEU A 84 3.08 -0.69 18.64
N LEU A 85 4.38 -0.46 18.44
CA LEU A 85 5.43 -1.15 19.19
C LEU A 85 5.37 -0.83 20.68
N SER A 86 4.97 0.40 21.05
CA SER A 86 4.87 0.79 22.47
C SER A 86 3.79 0.01 23.23
N ARG A 87 2.84 -0.58 22.53
CA ARG A 87 1.76 -1.39 23.12
C ARG A 87 2.11 -2.87 23.25
N CYS A 88 3.24 -3.27 22.67
CA CYS A 88 3.65 -4.67 22.64
C CYS A 88 4.32 -5.08 23.93
N THR A 89 4.11 -6.34 24.34
CA THR A 89 4.91 -7.01 25.38
C THR A 89 6.31 -7.27 24.84
N ASP A 90 7.27 -7.58 25.72
CA ASP A 90 8.64 -7.90 25.30
C ASP A 90 8.67 -9.06 24.28
N ARG A 91 7.82 -10.06 24.49
CA ARG A 91 7.69 -11.20 23.56
C ARG A 91 7.17 -10.76 22.20
N GLU A 92 6.15 -9.91 22.19
CA GLU A 92 5.58 -9.36 20.96
C GLU A 92 6.55 -8.48 20.21
N LEU A 93 7.35 -7.66 20.93
CA LEU A 93 8.40 -6.86 20.32
C LEU A 93 9.44 -7.72 19.61
N LYS A 94 9.83 -8.84 20.22
CA LYS A 94 10.79 -9.75 19.59
C LYS A 94 10.21 -10.37 18.32
N LEU A 95 8.95 -10.78 18.34
CA LEU A 95 8.28 -11.31 17.17
C LEU A 95 8.16 -10.26 16.05
N ALA A 96 7.80 -9.03 16.41
CA ALA A 96 7.71 -7.93 15.45
C ALA A 96 9.08 -7.65 14.81
N GLU A 97 10.14 -7.64 15.61
CA GLU A 97 11.51 -7.46 15.12
C GLU A 97 11.88 -8.55 14.11
N ASP A 98 11.58 -9.81 14.42
CA ASP A 98 11.89 -10.92 13.52
C ASP A 98 11.12 -10.83 12.21
N VAL A 99 9.84 -10.44 12.25
CA VAL A 99 9.02 -10.23 11.04
C VAL A 99 9.58 -9.08 10.19
N LEU A 100 9.95 -7.97 10.82
CA LEU A 100 10.52 -6.83 10.11
C LEU A 100 11.85 -7.18 9.44
N LYS A 101 12.69 -7.97 10.10
CA LYS A 101 13.95 -8.45 9.51
C LYS A 101 13.69 -9.29 8.28
N LEU A 102 12.70 -10.19 8.31
CA LEU A 102 12.33 -11.00 7.16
C LEU A 102 11.81 -10.12 6.02
N PHE A 103 11.01 -9.12 6.34
CA PHE A 103 10.49 -8.18 5.34
C PHE A 103 11.63 -7.43 4.65
N LEU A 104 12.59 -6.92 5.41
CA LEU A 104 13.72 -6.17 4.86
C LEU A 104 14.62 -7.06 3.98
N MET A 105 14.78 -8.33 4.31
CA MET A 105 15.53 -9.27 3.48
C MET A 105 14.92 -9.49 2.11
N LYS A 106 13.62 -9.33 1.95
CA LYS A 106 12.91 -9.52 0.67
C LYS A 106 12.96 -8.28 -0.22
N VAL A 107 13.34 -7.14 0.30
CA VAL A 107 13.37 -5.87 -0.44
C VAL A 107 14.68 -5.67 -1.18
N ASP A 108 15.69 -6.41 -0.82
CA ASP A 108 17.02 -6.33 -1.45
C ASP A 108 17.08 -6.95 -2.86
#